data_abf75b4275009f35f63902fcfbcfc677
#
_entry.id   abf75b4275009f35f63902fcfbcfc677
#
_cell.length_a   1.000
_cell.length_b   1.000
_cell.length_c   1.000
_cell.angle_alpha   90.00
_cell.angle_beta   90.00
_cell.angle_gamma   90.00
#
_symmetry.space_group_name_H-M   'P 1'
#
loop_
_entity.id
_entity.type
_entity.pdbx_description
1 polymer ?
#
loop_
_entity_poly.entity_id
_entity_poly.type
_entity_poly.pdbx_seq_one_letter_code
_entity_poly.pdbx_strand_id
1 'polypeptide(L)'
;MITTKNSIRTLALAGLISIVSSCNLTELDINTDPNRPASGSLGLLLPLAENAARNAFTAINSDAMGFAGLWTSSDSYNLSNTSYQGTWNGAYQNLQNMEEMLKATEDGKNPRYRGIAMVLKAYSMGNYVDMFGDMPYTEAWKGNAATPNTSPKFDKDSDIYEALIKLCDQAIVELAKAQPIAVINDYMGAGNATTWTRIARTVKLRLLLNSRKGRATGNAELKAAFDAGGFITTPAQNWTYLYSTQISPERNTHPWFITYTGTSDPNYISHQLMGEMILNKDPRLPFYFYRQTTRILDQNNPTDRGSTPFGGSYLPLRDSFLDEYKKAFGITGAIPAADLGYIAGFFGRDRADVSGVAADGPLRATPGTYPAGGVFSDRSVAAASLTGQAALNFGGDGQWPLIHSWNTKYYQIEAILDGTGVTGDPKALFIAAMREQIAVVVAQGLKSDPSRAKTPVAAEIDAYVKAWTDLYDAAATNQAKLNVVAKQIWFCSWGQGMDIWNLQRRTGYPIQSQFKQFSVGIQAPISKPPRQYALRLPYPQSEGALNPNASKFITDVIFDRDPIFWDKVKTKWEF
;
A
#
# COMPACT_ATOMS: atom_id res chain seq x y z
N MET A 1 33.70 -85.34 0.36
CA MET A 1 32.95 -84.46 1.27
C MET A 1 33.70 -83.13 1.53
N ILE A 2 34.29 -82.49 0.51
CA ILE A 2 35.08 -81.25 0.62
C ILE A 2 34.62 -80.12 -0.33
N THR A 3 33.56 -80.36 -1.12
CA THR A 3 33.17 -79.39 -2.17
C THR A 3 32.05 -78.40 -1.79
N THR A 4 31.28 -78.66 -0.76
CA THR A 4 30.09 -77.85 -0.43
C THR A 4 30.40 -76.63 0.49
N LYS A 5 31.49 -76.65 1.28
CA LYS A 5 31.81 -75.55 2.16
C LYS A 5 32.44 -74.34 1.45
N ASN A 6 33.14 -74.52 0.35
CA ASN A 6 33.75 -73.41 -0.41
C ASN A 6 32.75 -72.72 -1.29
N SER A 7 31.74 -73.38 -1.81
CA SER A 7 30.68 -72.76 -2.62
C SER A 7 29.76 -71.84 -1.83
N ILE A 8 29.51 -72.13 -0.55
CA ILE A 8 28.69 -71.30 0.34
C ILE A 8 29.50 -70.02 0.76
N ARG A 9 30.80 -70.13 0.93
CA ARG A 9 31.66 -68.97 1.23
C ARG A 9 31.81 -68.04 0.03
N THR A 10 31.85 -68.54 -1.19
CA THR A 10 31.94 -67.75 -2.43
C THR A 10 30.60 -67.08 -2.73
N LEU A 11 29.48 -67.68 -2.47
CA LEU A 11 28.14 -67.11 -2.61
C LEU A 11 27.89 -66.04 -1.53
N ALA A 12 28.33 -66.25 -0.29
CA ALA A 12 28.22 -65.25 0.78
C ALA A 12 29.09 -64.02 0.51
N LEU A 13 30.28 -64.21 -0.05
CA LEU A 13 31.18 -63.11 -0.42
C LEU A 13 30.65 -62.31 -1.63
N ALA A 14 30.08 -62.98 -2.62
CA ALA A 14 29.41 -62.36 -3.77
C ALA A 14 28.16 -61.58 -3.35
N GLY A 15 27.36 -62.10 -2.40
CA GLY A 15 26.22 -61.40 -1.81
C GLY A 15 26.61 -60.15 -1.01
N LEU A 16 27.72 -60.18 -0.28
CA LEU A 16 28.22 -58.98 0.44
C LEU A 16 28.74 -57.88 -0.52
N ILE A 17 29.38 -58.26 -1.61
CA ILE A 17 29.90 -57.29 -2.60
C ILE A 17 28.73 -56.65 -3.39
N SER A 18 27.61 -57.34 -3.62
CA SER A 18 26.43 -56.80 -4.30
C SER A 18 25.64 -55.77 -3.44
N ILE A 19 25.77 -55.83 -2.12
CA ILE A 19 25.12 -54.88 -1.20
C ILE A 19 25.89 -53.55 -1.10
N VAL A 20 27.21 -53.58 -1.35
CA VAL A 20 28.05 -52.37 -1.29
C VAL A 20 28.01 -51.54 -2.58
N SER A 21 27.53 -52.14 -3.70
CA SER A 21 27.48 -51.45 -5.00
C SER A 21 26.15 -50.73 -5.27
N SER A 22 25.18 -50.74 -4.35
CA SER A 22 23.87 -50.15 -4.59
C SER A 22 23.64 -48.81 -3.88
N CYS A 23 24.62 -48.29 -3.13
CA CYS A 23 24.57 -46.95 -2.56
C CYS A 23 25.81 -46.19 -2.98
N ASN A 24 25.67 -45.24 -3.87
CA ASN A 24 26.59 -44.12 -3.97
C ASN A 24 26.47 -43.28 -2.69
N LEU A 25 27.23 -43.70 -1.66
CA LEU A 25 27.28 -43.03 -0.35
C LEU A 25 28.01 -41.66 -0.39
N THR A 26 28.47 -41.26 -1.56
CA THR A 26 29.24 -40.01 -1.73
C THR A 26 28.43 -38.85 -2.34
N GLU A 27 27.17 -39.05 -2.70
CA GLU A 27 26.28 -37.99 -3.17
C GLU A 27 24.97 -37.99 -2.37
N LEU A 28 25.08 -37.89 -1.04
CA LEU A 28 23.97 -37.40 -0.24
C LEU A 28 23.95 -35.87 -0.39
N ASP A 29 23.41 -35.42 -1.52
CA ASP A 29 23.02 -34.03 -1.65
C ASP A 29 21.72 -33.80 -0.85
N ILE A 30 21.87 -33.85 0.48
CA ILE A 30 20.80 -33.65 1.46
C ILE A 30 20.23 -32.23 1.36
N ASN A 31 20.90 -31.36 0.63
CA ASN A 31 20.52 -29.94 0.47
C ASN A 31 19.75 -29.67 -0.82
N THR A 32 19.61 -30.61 -1.72
CA THR A 32 18.72 -30.47 -2.88
C THR A 32 17.42 -31.23 -2.63
N ASP A 33 16.37 -30.49 -2.33
CA ASP A 33 15.01 -31.03 -2.31
C ASP A 33 14.66 -31.50 -3.74
N PRO A 34 14.47 -32.83 -3.99
CA PRO A 34 14.17 -33.34 -5.33
C PRO A 34 12.82 -32.83 -5.87
N ASN A 35 11.96 -32.28 -5.02
CA ASN A 35 10.71 -31.62 -5.38
C ASN A 35 10.87 -30.11 -5.63
N ARG A 36 12.04 -29.56 -5.36
CA ARG A 36 12.39 -28.18 -5.69
C ARG A 36 13.21 -28.20 -6.98
N PRO A 37 12.65 -27.84 -8.14
CA PRO A 37 13.44 -27.73 -9.37
C PRO A 37 14.59 -26.76 -9.11
N ALA A 38 15.82 -27.17 -9.43
CA ALA A 38 17.04 -26.37 -9.24
C ALA A 38 17.03 -25.04 -10.02
N SER A 39 16.11 -24.90 -10.96
CA SER A 39 15.72 -23.63 -11.61
C SER A 39 14.26 -23.74 -12.06
N GLY A 40 13.38 -22.94 -11.50
CA GLY A 40 12.03 -22.75 -12.03
C GLY A 40 12.11 -22.10 -13.42
N SER A 41 11.21 -22.48 -14.35
CA SER A 41 11.12 -21.74 -15.61
C SER A 41 10.80 -20.26 -15.30
N LEU A 42 11.36 -19.31 -16.05
CA LEU A 42 11.13 -17.88 -15.85
C LEU A 42 9.64 -17.51 -15.90
N GLY A 43 8.85 -18.24 -16.69
CA GLY A 43 7.39 -18.09 -16.73
C GLY A 43 6.66 -18.54 -15.45
N LEU A 44 7.31 -19.27 -14.54
CA LEU A 44 6.80 -19.58 -13.20
C LEU A 44 7.37 -18.64 -12.14
N LEU A 45 8.60 -18.17 -12.30
CA LEU A 45 9.24 -17.24 -11.37
C LEU A 45 8.62 -15.83 -11.45
N LEU A 46 8.22 -15.38 -12.64
CA LEU A 46 7.65 -14.05 -12.82
C LEU A 46 6.35 -13.83 -12.03
N PRO A 47 5.33 -14.70 -12.12
CA PRO A 47 4.14 -14.57 -11.27
C PRO A 47 4.44 -14.60 -9.78
N LEU A 48 5.45 -15.35 -9.33
CA LEU A 48 5.87 -15.37 -7.92
C LEU A 48 6.48 -14.01 -7.52
N ALA A 49 7.31 -13.41 -8.37
CA ALA A 49 7.89 -12.09 -8.11
C ALA A 49 6.81 -10.99 -8.13
N GLU A 50 5.83 -11.04 -9.02
CA GLU A 50 4.71 -10.10 -9.06
C GLU A 50 3.79 -10.24 -7.85
N ASN A 51 3.45 -11.48 -7.46
CA ASN A 51 2.71 -11.73 -6.24
C ASN A 51 3.46 -11.26 -4.99
N ALA A 52 4.78 -11.42 -4.97
CA ALA A 52 5.62 -10.93 -3.89
C ALA A 52 5.61 -9.39 -3.81
N ALA A 53 5.66 -8.69 -4.94
CA ALA A 53 5.52 -7.23 -4.99
C ALA A 53 4.13 -6.77 -4.50
N ARG A 54 3.06 -7.48 -4.87
CA ARG A 54 1.71 -7.25 -4.36
C ARG A 54 1.61 -7.47 -2.85
N ASN A 55 2.20 -8.56 -2.34
CA ASN A 55 2.19 -8.85 -0.90
C ASN A 55 2.95 -7.78 -0.12
N ALA A 56 4.11 -7.36 -0.62
CA ALA A 56 4.88 -6.26 -0.06
C ALA A 56 4.04 -4.97 -0.01
N PHE A 57 3.38 -4.63 -1.12
CA PHE A 57 2.48 -3.46 -1.17
C PHE A 57 1.35 -3.58 -0.15
N THR A 58 0.65 -4.72 -0.08
CA THR A 58 -0.50 -4.93 0.81
C THR A 58 -0.13 -4.72 2.28
N ALA A 59 0.98 -5.31 2.73
CA ALA A 59 1.44 -5.19 4.12
C ALA A 59 1.78 -3.73 4.47
N ILE A 60 2.61 -3.10 3.66
CA ILE A 60 3.08 -1.73 3.88
C ILE A 60 1.93 -0.71 3.76
N ASN A 61 1.03 -0.91 2.80
CA ASN A 61 -0.07 0.01 2.53
C ASN A 61 -1.02 0.15 3.74
N SER A 62 -1.35 -0.94 4.41
CA SER A 62 -2.21 -0.92 5.59
C SER A 62 -1.61 -0.07 6.71
N ASP A 63 -0.33 -0.29 7.03
CA ASP A 63 0.38 0.46 8.07
C ASP A 63 0.46 1.95 7.71
N ALA A 64 0.85 2.26 6.49
CA ALA A 64 0.97 3.64 6.01
C ALA A 64 -0.38 4.39 5.97
N MET A 65 -1.49 3.72 5.66
CA MET A 65 -2.82 4.30 5.75
C MET A 65 -3.18 4.66 7.19
N GLY A 66 -2.80 3.83 8.16
CA GLY A 66 -2.95 4.12 9.58
C GLY A 66 -2.17 5.37 9.99
N PHE A 67 -0.91 5.49 9.56
CA PHE A 67 -0.08 6.67 9.84
C PHE A 67 -0.62 7.93 9.16
N ALA A 68 -1.17 7.81 7.98
CA ALA A 68 -1.78 8.93 7.26
C ALA A 68 -3.19 9.31 7.76
N GLY A 69 -3.77 8.60 8.74
CA GLY A 69 -5.08 8.88 9.29
C GLY A 69 -6.27 8.56 8.37
N LEU A 70 -6.06 7.71 7.37
CA LEU A 70 -7.15 7.22 6.51
C LEU A 70 -7.92 6.07 7.16
N TRP A 71 -7.21 5.33 7.96
CA TRP A 71 -7.61 4.10 8.61
C TRP A 71 -7.17 4.14 10.07
N THR A 72 -7.85 3.47 10.97
CA THR A 72 -7.52 3.48 12.39
C THR A 72 -7.69 2.09 12.99
N SER A 73 -6.93 1.76 14.01
CA SER A 73 -7.13 0.50 14.73
C SER A 73 -8.25 0.62 15.75
N SER A 74 -8.72 -0.54 16.23
CA SER A 74 -9.89 -0.62 17.11
C SER A 74 -9.67 -0.10 18.53
N ASP A 75 -8.44 -0.06 19.05
CA ASP A 75 -8.23 0.28 20.46
C ASP A 75 -6.94 1.03 20.78
N SER A 76 -5.80 0.66 20.26
CA SER A 76 -4.57 1.40 20.55
C SER A 76 -3.52 1.25 19.46
N TYR A 77 -2.84 2.34 19.17
CA TYR A 77 -1.64 2.32 18.37
C TYR A 77 -0.44 2.03 19.28
N ASN A 78 -0.03 0.79 19.34
CA ASN A 78 1.17 0.43 20.07
C ASN A 78 2.32 0.17 19.10
N LEU A 79 3.08 1.22 18.79
CA LEU A 79 4.30 1.10 18.00
C LEU A 79 5.42 0.58 18.91
N SER A 80 5.63 -0.72 18.90
CA SER A 80 6.71 -1.36 19.64
C SER A 80 7.59 -2.19 18.71
N ASN A 81 8.76 -2.54 19.15
CA ASN A 81 9.70 -3.39 18.42
C ASN A 81 9.20 -4.85 18.22
N THR A 82 8.06 -5.22 18.76
CA THR A 82 7.39 -6.50 18.49
C THR A 82 6.26 -6.39 17.47
N SER A 83 5.77 -5.17 17.19
CA SER A 83 4.55 -4.95 16.40
C SER A 83 4.73 -5.18 14.90
N TYR A 84 5.95 -4.98 14.36
CA TYR A 84 6.21 -4.97 12.92
C TYR A 84 7.16 -6.06 12.44
N GLN A 85 7.32 -7.11 13.23
CA GLN A 85 8.15 -8.26 12.85
C GLN A 85 7.66 -8.92 11.56
N GLY A 86 6.34 -9.03 11.37
CA GLY A 86 5.76 -9.59 10.14
C GLY A 86 6.11 -8.76 8.90
N THR A 87 6.02 -7.43 9.00
CA THR A 87 6.38 -6.51 7.91
C THR A 87 7.87 -6.59 7.59
N TRP A 88 8.74 -6.66 8.60
CA TRP A 88 10.19 -6.85 8.43
C TRP A 88 10.54 -8.17 7.76
N ASN A 89 10.02 -9.27 8.28
CA ASN A 89 10.27 -10.60 7.70
C ASN A 89 9.72 -10.69 6.27
N GLY A 90 8.55 -10.09 6.03
CA GLY A 90 7.93 -9.98 4.71
C GLY A 90 8.81 -9.25 3.70
N ALA A 91 9.63 -8.28 4.13
CA ALA A 91 10.59 -7.63 3.24
C ALA A 91 11.54 -8.64 2.59
N TYR A 92 12.16 -9.47 3.40
CA TYR A 92 13.16 -10.43 2.91
C TYR A 92 12.53 -11.62 2.19
N GLN A 93 11.39 -12.12 2.66
CA GLN A 93 10.67 -13.22 2.02
C GLN A 93 10.11 -12.82 0.65
N ASN A 94 9.51 -11.63 0.52
CA ASN A 94 8.99 -11.17 -0.76
C ASN A 94 10.11 -10.86 -1.75
N LEU A 95 11.16 -10.19 -1.32
CA LEU A 95 12.29 -9.83 -2.19
C LEU A 95 13.12 -11.04 -2.62
N GLN A 96 13.09 -12.14 -1.87
CA GLN A 96 13.74 -13.40 -2.27
C GLN A 96 13.28 -13.87 -3.65
N ASN A 97 11.99 -13.79 -3.99
CA ASN A 97 11.49 -14.19 -5.30
C ASN A 97 12.07 -13.34 -6.44
N MET A 98 12.32 -12.06 -6.18
CA MET A 98 12.94 -11.15 -7.15
C MET A 98 14.43 -11.45 -7.30
N GLU A 99 15.12 -11.78 -6.21
CA GLU A 99 16.53 -12.22 -6.23
C GLU A 99 16.72 -13.53 -7.00
N GLU A 100 15.84 -14.52 -6.78
CA GLU A 100 15.87 -15.79 -7.54
C GLU A 100 15.69 -15.53 -9.05
N MET A 101 14.79 -14.61 -9.42
CA MET A 101 14.59 -14.26 -10.82
C MET A 101 15.80 -13.51 -11.39
N LEU A 102 16.44 -12.60 -10.62
CA LEU A 102 17.68 -11.92 -11.01
C LEU A 102 18.83 -12.93 -11.22
N LYS A 103 18.96 -13.90 -10.32
CA LYS A 103 19.94 -14.99 -10.42
C LYS A 103 19.67 -15.86 -11.65
N ALA A 104 18.43 -16.28 -11.88
CA ALA A 104 18.05 -17.12 -13.02
C ALA A 104 18.25 -16.43 -14.39
N THR A 105 18.45 -15.10 -14.41
CA THR A 105 18.67 -14.30 -15.61
C THR A 105 20.07 -13.69 -15.68
N GLU A 106 20.99 -14.15 -14.84
CA GLU A 106 22.36 -13.59 -14.73
C GLU A 106 23.20 -13.82 -15.99
N ASP A 107 22.89 -14.89 -16.75
CA ASP A 107 23.54 -15.22 -18.03
C ASP A 107 23.24 -14.22 -19.18
N GLY A 108 22.34 -13.26 -18.94
CA GLY A 108 21.99 -12.21 -19.91
C GLY A 108 21.11 -12.65 -21.08
N LYS A 109 20.69 -13.94 -21.13
CA LYS A 109 19.88 -14.46 -22.24
C LYS A 109 18.42 -14.01 -22.20
N ASN A 110 17.93 -13.60 -21.03
CA ASN A 110 16.55 -13.20 -20.80
C ASN A 110 16.44 -11.78 -20.21
N PRO A 111 16.89 -10.75 -20.94
CA PRO A 111 17.05 -9.40 -20.43
C PRO A 111 15.72 -8.76 -19.99
N ARG A 112 14.60 -9.09 -20.65
CA ARG A 112 13.29 -8.54 -20.26
C ARG A 112 12.83 -9.05 -18.91
N TYR A 113 12.93 -10.35 -18.64
CA TYR A 113 12.66 -10.92 -17.31
C TYR A 113 13.53 -10.28 -16.23
N ARG A 114 14.83 -10.07 -16.56
CA ARG A 114 15.78 -9.41 -15.67
C ARG A 114 15.36 -7.97 -15.36
N GLY A 115 15.03 -7.20 -16.41
CA GLY A 115 14.56 -5.82 -16.26
C GLY A 115 13.28 -5.72 -15.41
N ILE A 116 12.32 -6.63 -15.59
CA ILE A 116 11.09 -6.71 -14.78
C ILE A 116 11.44 -6.96 -13.30
N ALA A 117 12.28 -7.94 -13.01
CA ALA A 117 12.70 -8.25 -11.64
C ALA A 117 13.40 -7.06 -10.96
N MET A 118 14.24 -6.32 -11.70
CA MET A 118 14.89 -5.10 -11.21
C MET A 118 13.86 -4.02 -10.83
N VAL A 119 12.82 -3.82 -11.64
CA VAL A 119 11.76 -2.84 -11.36
C VAL A 119 10.96 -3.22 -10.12
N LEU A 120 10.52 -4.49 -10.03
CA LEU A 120 9.78 -5.01 -8.89
C LEU A 120 10.60 -4.87 -7.59
N LYS A 121 11.90 -5.21 -7.65
CA LYS A 121 12.83 -5.06 -6.51
C LYS A 121 12.99 -3.60 -6.12
N ALA A 122 13.22 -2.69 -7.07
CA ALA A 122 13.40 -1.27 -6.79
C ALA A 122 12.17 -0.66 -6.12
N TYR A 123 10.97 -0.98 -6.61
CA TYR A 123 9.72 -0.53 -6.03
C TYR A 123 9.49 -1.06 -4.61
N SER A 124 9.61 -2.38 -4.44
CA SER A 124 9.33 -3.03 -3.16
C SER A 124 10.35 -2.64 -2.08
N MET A 125 11.65 -2.70 -2.40
CA MET A 125 12.71 -2.33 -1.45
C MET A 125 12.64 -0.85 -1.08
N GLY A 126 12.36 0.04 -2.05
CA GLY A 126 12.19 1.47 -1.79
C GLY A 126 11.10 1.73 -0.75
N ASN A 127 9.96 1.03 -0.85
CA ASN A 127 8.90 1.13 0.15
C ASN A 127 9.34 0.62 1.53
N TYR A 128 10.09 -0.49 1.62
CA TYR A 128 10.59 -0.99 2.90
C TYR A 128 11.62 -0.04 3.53
N VAL A 129 12.50 0.55 2.73
CA VAL A 129 13.43 1.58 3.22
C VAL A 129 12.67 2.81 3.72
N ASP A 130 11.60 3.21 3.03
CA ASP A 130 10.71 4.28 3.50
C ASP A 130 10.04 3.95 4.86
N MET A 131 9.83 2.64 5.16
CA MET A 131 9.27 2.20 6.44
C MET A 131 10.32 2.13 7.55
N PHE A 132 11.51 1.56 7.29
CA PHE A 132 12.47 1.21 8.33
C PHE A 132 13.75 2.05 8.32
N GLY A 133 14.14 2.66 7.20
CA GLY A 133 15.43 3.33 7.02
C GLY A 133 16.55 2.33 6.73
N ASP A 134 17.63 2.33 7.51
CA ASP A 134 18.79 1.43 7.33
C ASP A 134 18.34 -0.04 7.40
N MET A 135 18.78 -0.86 6.45
CA MET A 135 18.38 -2.28 6.34
C MET A 135 19.51 -3.11 5.72
N PRO A 136 19.62 -4.41 6.02
CA PRO A 136 20.43 -5.31 5.23
C PRO A 136 20.02 -5.33 3.75
N TYR A 137 20.94 -5.01 2.84
CA TYR A 137 20.70 -4.96 1.40
C TYR A 137 21.85 -5.63 0.61
N THR A 138 23.07 -5.14 0.73
CA THR A 138 24.21 -5.65 -0.06
C THR A 138 24.64 -7.06 0.36
N GLU A 139 24.42 -7.43 1.60
CA GLU A 139 24.73 -8.74 2.17
C GLU A 139 23.49 -9.61 2.43
N ALA A 140 22.28 -9.09 2.17
CA ALA A 140 21.06 -9.84 2.30
C ALA A 140 20.96 -10.99 1.27
N TRP A 141 20.05 -11.94 1.51
CA TRP A 141 19.76 -13.12 0.64
C TRP A 141 20.97 -14.03 0.34
N LYS A 142 22.00 -14.01 1.19
CA LYS A 142 23.22 -14.84 1.06
C LYS A 142 23.28 -16.00 2.06
N GLY A 143 22.16 -16.31 2.74
CA GLY A 143 22.09 -17.41 3.70
C GLY A 143 22.32 -18.79 3.10
N ASN A 144 22.00 -18.98 1.82
CA ASN A 144 22.19 -20.25 1.08
C ASN A 144 23.38 -20.19 0.12
N ALA A 145 24.28 -19.23 0.25
CA ALA A 145 25.49 -19.17 -0.56
C ALA A 145 26.49 -20.27 -0.14
N ALA A 146 27.47 -20.54 -0.98
CA ALA A 146 28.57 -21.47 -0.64
C ALA A 146 29.29 -21.10 0.67
N THR A 147 29.34 -19.81 0.99
CA THR A 147 29.72 -19.27 2.31
C THR A 147 28.53 -18.49 2.84
N PRO A 148 27.67 -19.12 3.66
CA PRO A 148 26.47 -18.48 4.17
C PRO A 148 26.77 -17.26 5.04
N ASN A 149 26.08 -16.14 4.78
CA ASN A 149 26.08 -14.98 5.67
C ASN A 149 24.76 -14.92 6.44
N THR A 150 24.81 -15.24 7.72
CA THR A 150 23.66 -15.22 8.64
C THR A 150 23.62 -13.95 9.49
N SER A 151 24.61 -13.07 9.35
CA SER A 151 24.74 -11.82 10.09
C SER A 151 25.02 -10.65 9.14
N PRO A 152 24.09 -10.34 8.21
CA PRO A 152 24.30 -9.28 7.23
C PRO A 152 24.43 -7.92 7.92
N LYS A 153 25.30 -7.06 7.39
CA LYS A 153 25.40 -5.67 7.85
C LYS A 153 24.15 -4.88 7.43
N PHE A 154 23.86 -3.84 8.19
CA PHE A 154 22.89 -2.83 7.81
C PHE A 154 23.56 -1.81 6.87
N ASP A 155 23.03 -1.67 5.68
CA ASP A 155 23.40 -0.62 4.75
C ASP A 155 22.61 0.65 5.09
N LYS A 156 23.20 1.81 4.85
CA LYS A 156 22.50 3.08 5.07
C LYS A 156 21.34 3.24 4.08
N ASP A 157 20.24 3.76 4.56
CA ASP A 157 19.06 4.04 3.76
C ASP A 157 19.37 4.91 2.53
N SER A 158 20.27 5.91 2.66
CA SER A 158 20.78 6.72 1.55
C SER A 158 21.49 5.90 0.48
N ASP A 159 22.35 4.96 0.88
CA ASP A 159 23.13 4.14 -0.04
C ASP A 159 22.23 3.12 -0.77
N ILE A 160 21.24 2.58 -0.04
CA ILE A 160 20.21 1.72 -0.66
C ILE A 160 19.43 2.51 -1.71
N TYR A 161 18.99 3.72 -1.41
CA TYR A 161 18.27 4.58 -2.36
C TYR A 161 19.08 4.85 -3.63
N GLU A 162 20.38 5.16 -3.50
CA GLU A 162 21.29 5.32 -4.64
C GLU A 162 21.37 4.03 -5.48
N ALA A 163 21.46 2.88 -4.82
CA ALA A 163 21.48 1.59 -5.51
C ALA A 163 20.17 1.32 -6.25
N LEU A 164 19.01 1.65 -5.66
CA LEU A 164 17.69 1.45 -6.27
C LEU A 164 17.44 2.37 -7.47
N ILE A 165 17.90 3.64 -7.41
CA ILE A 165 17.84 4.56 -8.54
C ILE A 165 18.67 4.03 -9.72
N LYS A 166 19.90 3.56 -9.44
CA LYS A 166 20.76 2.91 -10.44
C LYS A 166 20.13 1.61 -10.97
N LEU A 167 19.47 0.84 -10.11
CA LEU A 167 18.78 -0.39 -10.51
C LEU A 167 17.65 -0.10 -11.52
N CYS A 168 16.92 1.02 -11.36
CA CYS A 168 15.93 1.47 -12.34
C CYS A 168 16.59 1.81 -13.69
N ASP A 169 17.75 2.46 -13.70
CA ASP A 169 18.48 2.75 -14.94
C ASP A 169 18.97 1.46 -15.62
N GLN A 170 19.48 0.51 -14.85
CA GLN A 170 19.86 -0.80 -15.36
C GLN A 170 18.66 -1.56 -15.92
N ALA A 171 17.51 -1.50 -15.25
CA ALA A 171 16.27 -2.10 -15.73
C ALA A 171 15.85 -1.55 -17.10
N ILE A 172 15.94 -0.23 -17.30
CA ILE A 172 15.63 0.43 -18.58
C ILE A 172 16.56 -0.09 -19.69
N VAL A 173 17.84 -0.27 -19.37
CA VAL A 173 18.82 -0.83 -20.34
C VAL A 173 18.51 -2.29 -20.67
N GLU A 174 18.18 -3.12 -19.67
CA GLU A 174 17.82 -4.52 -19.90
C GLU A 174 16.52 -4.64 -20.73
N LEU A 175 15.50 -3.84 -20.41
CA LEU A 175 14.22 -3.84 -21.12
C LEU A 175 14.32 -3.40 -22.58
N ALA A 176 15.35 -2.62 -22.95
CA ALA A 176 15.61 -2.18 -24.32
C ALA A 176 16.28 -3.26 -25.18
N LYS A 177 16.86 -4.30 -24.57
CA LYS A 177 17.52 -5.38 -25.31
C LYS A 177 16.50 -6.30 -26.00
N ALA A 178 16.94 -6.96 -27.07
CA ALA A 178 16.13 -8.00 -27.72
C ALA A 178 15.87 -9.16 -26.77
N GLN A 179 14.63 -9.60 -26.72
CA GLN A 179 14.19 -10.76 -25.92
C GLN A 179 13.95 -11.94 -26.84
N PRO A 180 14.78 -13.01 -26.77
CA PRO A 180 14.69 -14.15 -27.69
C PRO A 180 13.40 -14.96 -27.57
N ILE A 181 12.88 -15.07 -26.34
CA ILE A 181 11.67 -15.84 -26.04
C ILE A 181 10.63 -14.89 -25.43
N ALA A 182 9.39 -14.99 -25.87
CA ALA A 182 8.31 -14.16 -25.34
C ALA A 182 8.20 -14.30 -23.81
N VAL A 183 7.99 -13.16 -23.13
CA VAL A 183 7.66 -13.15 -21.70
C VAL A 183 6.23 -13.66 -21.56
N ILE A 184 6.05 -14.69 -20.73
CA ILE A 184 4.75 -15.29 -20.45
C ILE A 184 4.39 -15.12 -18.97
N ASN A 185 3.10 -15.17 -18.68
CA ASN A 185 2.54 -15.08 -17.33
C ASN A 185 2.90 -13.77 -16.60
N ASP A 186 3.04 -12.68 -17.34
CA ASP A 186 3.18 -11.32 -16.80
C ASP A 186 1.79 -10.71 -16.63
N TYR A 187 1.32 -10.62 -15.40
CA TYR A 187 0.00 -10.08 -15.05
C TYR A 187 -0.01 -8.55 -14.86
N MET A 188 1.17 -7.94 -14.70
CA MET A 188 1.27 -6.50 -14.42
C MET A 188 1.64 -5.65 -15.65
N GLY A 189 2.31 -6.23 -16.64
CA GLY A 189 2.81 -5.50 -17.79
C GLY A 189 2.66 -6.23 -19.13
N ALA A 190 2.02 -7.40 -19.13
CA ALA A 190 1.75 -8.23 -20.31
C ALA A 190 2.99 -8.53 -21.17
N GLY A 191 4.14 -8.71 -20.55
CA GLY A 191 5.43 -8.96 -21.22
C GLY A 191 5.95 -7.80 -22.07
N ASN A 192 5.34 -6.62 -21.96
CA ASN A 192 5.61 -5.49 -22.85
C ASN A 192 6.76 -4.62 -22.33
N ALA A 193 7.85 -4.54 -23.13
CA ALA A 193 9.03 -3.78 -22.77
C ALA A 193 8.74 -2.27 -22.60
N THR A 194 7.88 -1.68 -23.43
CA THR A 194 7.52 -0.26 -23.34
C THR A 194 6.76 0.03 -22.06
N THR A 195 5.84 -0.86 -21.66
CA THR A 195 5.09 -0.75 -20.39
C THR A 195 6.05 -0.80 -19.21
N TRP A 196 6.93 -1.81 -19.16
CA TRP A 196 7.88 -1.95 -18.06
C TRP A 196 8.93 -0.84 -18.00
N THR A 197 9.38 -0.33 -19.16
CA THR A 197 10.26 0.85 -19.22
C THR A 197 9.58 2.09 -18.63
N ARG A 198 8.29 2.27 -18.92
CA ARG A 198 7.49 3.37 -18.35
C ARG A 198 7.34 3.22 -16.83
N ILE A 199 7.07 2.01 -16.36
CA ILE A 199 7.00 1.70 -14.93
C ILE A 199 8.37 1.98 -14.26
N ALA A 200 9.47 1.50 -14.84
CA ALA A 200 10.83 1.74 -14.34
C ALA A 200 11.14 3.24 -14.19
N ARG A 201 10.80 4.05 -15.20
CA ARG A 201 10.97 5.52 -15.15
C ARG A 201 10.10 6.15 -14.07
N THR A 202 8.88 5.63 -13.87
CA THR A 202 7.97 6.14 -12.83
C THR A 202 8.43 5.78 -11.42
N VAL A 203 8.92 4.57 -11.22
CA VAL A 203 9.53 4.14 -9.95
C VAL A 203 10.76 4.99 -9.64
N LYS A 204 11.64 5.21 -10.63
CA LYS A 204 12.80 6.11 -10.49
C LYS A 204 12.36 7.53 -10.11
N LEU A 205 11.36 8.06 -10.80
CA LEU A 205 10.82 9.41 -10.53
C LEU A 205 10.32 9.52 -9.08
N ARG A 206 9.59 8.50 -8.57
CA ARG A 206 9.10 8.47 -7.19
C ARG A 206 10.25 8.40 -6.17
N LEU A 207 11.28 7.58 -6.43
CA LEU A 207 12.48 7.51 -5.58
C LEU A 207 13.22 8.84 -5.55
N LEU A 208 13.39 9.50 -6.69
CA LEU A 208 14.02 10.82 -6.78
C LEU A 208 13.20 11.89 -6.04
N LEU A 209 11.88 11.89 -6.18
CA LEU A 209 11.00 12.81 -5.48
C LEU A 209 11.12 12.65 -3.97
N ASN A 210 11.06 11.41 -3.46
CA ASN A 210 11.17 11.12 -2.03
C ASN A 210 12.53 11.61 -1.49
N SER A 211 13.62 11.22 -2.16
CA SER A 211 14.98 11.43 -1.66
C SER A 211 15.58 12.81 -1.93
N ARG A 212 14.93 13.67 -2.73
CA ARG A 212 15.51 14.93 -3.23
C ARG A 212 16.09 15.84 -2.14
N LYS A 213 15.43 15.93 -0.98
CA LYS A 213 15.88 16.78 0.13
C LYS A 213 17.04 16.19 0.94
N GLY A 214 17.29 14.89 0.80
CA GLY A 214 18.42 14.18 1.42
C GLY A 214 19.66 14.07 0.53
N ARG A 215 19.61 14.58 -0.71
CA ARG A 215 20.67 14.44 -1.74
C ARG A 215 21.10 15.80 -2.27
N ALA A 216 22.40 16.01 -2.43
CA ALA A 216 22.96 17.29 -2.88
C ALA A 216 22.46 17.70 -4.28
N THR A 217 22.30 16.73 -5.20
CA THR A 217 21.85 16.90 -6.59
C THR A 217 20.37 16.59 -6.79
N GLY A 218 19.63 16.31 -5.69
CA GLY A 218 18.29 15.73 -5.75
C GLY A 218 17.29 16.51 -6.61
N ASN A 219 17.26 17.85 -6.52
CA ASN A 219 16.35 18.66 -7.34
C ASN A 219 16.74 18.64 -8.84
N ALA A 220 18.05 18.67 -9.15
CA ALA A 220 18.52 18.63 -10.53
C ALA A 220 18.22 17.27 -11.18
N GLU A 221 18.42 16.18 -10.45
CA GLU A 221 18.11 14.83 -10.92
C GLU A 221 16.61 14.62 -11.10
N LEU A 222 15.79 15.12 -10.17
CA LEU A 222 14.33 15.09 -10.29
C LEU A 222 13.87 15.85 -11.54
N LYS A 223 14.40 17.08 -11.75
CA LYS A 223 14.11 17.87 -12.94
C LYS A 223 14.48 17.10 -14.20
N ALA A 224 15.69 16.55 -14.26
CA ALA A 224 16.14 15.78 -15.41
C ALA A 224 15.25 14.57 -15.69
N ALA A 225 14.72 13.90 -14.67
CA ALA A 225 13.80 12.78 -14.84
C ALA A 225 12.43 13.23 -15.40
N PHE A 226 11.91 14.39 -14.98
CA PHE A 226 10.71 14.97 -15.57
C PHE A 226 10.93 15.39 -17.03
N ASP A 227 12.05 16.06 -17.33
CA ASP A 227 12.39 16.51 -18.68
C ASP A 227 12.58 15.33 -19.65
N ALA A 228 13.14 14.21 -19.18
CA ALA A 228 13.30 12.99 -19.97
C ALA A 228 11.97 12.33 -20.33
N GLY A 229 10.93 12.53 -19.54
CA GLY A 229 9.60 11.99 -19.77
C GLY A 229 9.52 10.46 -19.80
N GLY A 230 8.48 9.94 -20.45
CA GLY A 230 8.28 8.49 -20.64
C GLY A 230 7.88 7.73 -19.38
N PHE A 231 7.43 8.43 -18.35
CA PHE A 231 6.76 7.89 -17.17
C PHE A 231 5.24 7.81 -17.36
N ILE A 232 4.50 7.25 -16.40
CA ILE A 232 3.04 7.14 -16.45
C ILE A 232 2.42 8.54 -16.43
N THR A 233 1.56 8.85 -17.42
CA THR A 233 0.92 10.16 -17.58
C THR A 233 -0.59 10.09 -17.84
N THR A 234 -1.10 8.92 -18.25
CA THR A 234 -2.51 8.74 -18.59
C THR A 234 -3.11 7.51 -17.89
N PRO A 235 -4.44 7.46 -17.66
CA PRO A 235 -5.08 6.32 -17.01
C PRO A 235 -4.85 4.98 -17.70
N ALA A 236 -4.73 4.95 -19.02
CA ALA A 236 -4.43 3.71 -19.78
C ALA A 236 -3.04 3.13 -19.48
N GLN A 237 -2.17 3.90 -18.83
CA GLN A 237 -0.81 3.51 -18.47
C GLN A 237 -0.68 3.13 -16.99
N ASN A 238 -1.75 3.22 -16.22
CA ASN A 238 -1.75 2.94 -14.78
C ASN A 238 -1.13 1.58 -14.47
N TRP A 239 -0.22 1.56 -13.53
CA TRP A 239 0.34 0.33 -13.00
C TRP A 239 -0.50 -0.17 -11.83
N THR A 240 -1.19 -1.25 -12.07
CA THR A 240 -2.24 -1.77 -11.19
C THR A 240 -2.09 -3.28 -11.04
N TYR A 241 -2.25 -3.80 -9.82
CA TYR A 241 -2.49 -5.22 -9.61
C TYR A 241 -4.00 -5.47 -9.57
N LEU A 242 -4.48 -6.30 -10.47
CA LEU A 242 -5.91 -6.62 -10.61
C LEU A 242 -6.25 -7.92 -9.89
N TYR A 243 -7.36 -7.91 -9.18
CA TYR A 243 -7.98 -9.09 -8.60
C TYR A 243 -9.14 -9.58 -9.45
N SER A 244 -9.60 -10.78 -9.16
CA SER A 244 -10.76 -11.40 -9.82
C SER A 244 -11.81 -11.80 -8.78
N THR A 245 -12.93 -12.32 -9.25
CA THR A 245 -13.97 -12.91 -8.39
C THR A 245 -13.68 -14.36 -8.02
N GLN A 246 -12.52 -14.91 -8.43
CA GLN A 246 -12.17 -16.30 -8.22
C GLN A 246 -11.97 -16.62 -6.73
N ILE A 247 -12.70 -17.60 -6.23
CA ILE A 247 -12.59 -18.11 -4.86
C ILE A 247 -12.09 -19.55 -4.77
N SER A 248 -12.08 -20.28 -5.89
CA SER A 248 -11.65 -21.69 -5.99
C SER A 248 -11.01 -21.93 -7.37
N PRO A 249 -10.00 -22.82 -7.53
CA PRO A 249 -9.32 -23.61 -6.50
C PRO A 249 -8.47 -22.77 -5.54
N GLU A 250 -7.94 -21.63 -6.02
CA GLU A 250 -7.20 -20.68 -5.21
C GLU A 250 -7.88 -19.32 -5.27
N ARG A 251 -7.97 -18.69 -4.10
CA ARG A 251 -8.62 -17.37 -4.01
C ARG A 251 -7.74 -16.28 -4.60
N ASN A 252 -8.31 -15.51 -5.53
CA ASN A 252 -7.72 -14.30 -6.09
C ASN A 252 -8.67 -13.08 -5.95
N THR A 253 -9.35 -12.97 -4.81
CA THR A 253 -10.16 -11.79 -4.48
C THR A 253 -9.35 -10.78 -3.69
N HIS A 254 -9.73 -9.50 -3.79
CA HIS A 254 -9.07 -8.43 -3.06
C HIS A 254 -9.11 -8.67 -1.54
N PRO A 255 -7.98 -8.47 -0.81
CA PRO A 255 -7.91 -8.74 0.64
C PRO A 255 -8.98 -8.02 1.45
N TRP A 256 -9.26 -6.76 1.14
CA TRP A 256 -10.28 -6.00 1.85
C TRP A 256 -11.71 -6.49 1.60
N PHE A 257 -11.96 -7.14 0.47
CA PHE A 257 -13.26 -7.76 0.21
C PHE A 257 -13.54 -8.90 1.18
N ILE A 258 -12.52 -9.64 1.59
CA ILE A 258 -12.66 -10.75 2.55
C ILE A 258 -13.14 -10.24 3.91
N THR A 259 -12.79 -9.03 4.29
CA THR A 259 -13.16 -8.43 5.59
C THR A 259 -14.66 -8.11 5.69
N TYR A 260 -15.40 -8.02 4.57
CA TYR A 260 -16.87 -7.89 4.60
C TYR A 260 -17.58 -9.05 5.28
N THR A 261 -16.96 -10.22 5.34
CA THR A 261 -17.57 -11.43 5.86
C THR A 261 -17.34 -11.61 7.34
N GLY A 262 -16.54 -10.75 7.96
CA GLY A 262 -16.11 -10.88 9.34
C GLY A 262 -16.38 -9.64 10.17
N THR A 263 -16.76 -9.89 11.40
CA THR A 263 -16.76 -8.91 12.48
C THR A 263 -15.35 -8.72 13.06
N SER A 264 -14.33 -9.30 12.42
CA SER A 264 -13.00 -9.49 13.00
C SER A 264 -11.94 -8.54 12.47
N ASP A 265 -12.24 -7.66 11.49
CA ASP A 265 -11.27 -6.67 11.07
C ASP A 265 -11.03 -5.66 12.22
N PRO A 266 -9.79 -5.56 12.73
CA PRO A 266 -9.48 -4.63 13.81
C PRO A 266 -9.48 -3.17 13.36
N ASN A 267 -9.54 -2.92 12.05
CA ASN A 267 -9.42 -1.58 11.50
C ASN A 267 -10.79 -0.93 11.28
N TYR A 268 -10.82 0.37 11.47
CA TYR A 268 -11.97 1.24 11.23
C TYR A 268 -11.61 2.30 10.20
N ILE A 269 -12.56 2.68 9.39
CA ILE A 269 -12.40 3.86 8.54
C ILE A 269 -12.42 5.10 9.44
N SER A 270 -11.52 6.03 9.19
CA SER A 270 -11.38 7.26 9.99
C SER A 270 -12.64 8.13 9.89
N HIS A 271 -13.14 8.60 11.02
CA HIS A 271 -14.20 9.62 11.07
C HIS A 271 -13.80 10.87 10.31
N GLN A 272 -12.53 11.29 10.42
CA GLN A 272 -12.03 12.46 9.70
C GLN A 272 -12.17 12.27 8.18
N LEU A 273 -11.81 11.10 7.66
CA LEU A 273 -11.91 10.84 6.22
C LEU A 273 -13.37 10.83 5.75
N MET A 274 -14.23 10.06 6.41
CA MET A 274 -15.65 9.98 6.04
C MET A 274 -16.34 11.35 6.14
N GLY A 275 -16.16 12.03 7.27
CA GLY A 275 -16.81 13.32 7.50
C GLY A 275 -16.35 14.40 6.53
N GLU A 276 -15.04 14.48 6.25
CA GLU A 276 -14.52 15.43 5.25
C GLU A 276 -15.07 15.14 3.84
N MET A 277 -15.17 13.88 3.44
CA MET A 277 -15.75 13.52 2.15
C MET A 277 -17.24 13.88 2.07
N ILE A 278 -17.98 13.69 3.16
CA ILE A 278 -19.39 14.10 3.27
C ILE A 278 -19.51 15.62 3.13
N LEU A 279 -18.73 16.37 3.91
CA LEU A 279 -18.79 17.84 3.95
C LEU A 279 -18.36 18.52 2.64
N ASN A 280 -17.52 17.85 1.87
CA ASN A 280 -17.10 18.30 0.54
C ASN A 280 -17.97 17.76 -0.60
N LYS A 281 -19.01 16.99 -0.33
CA LYS A 281 -19.83 16.29 -1.36
C LYS A 281 -18.95 15.52 -2.36
N ASP A 282 -17.98 14.79 -1.85
CA ASP A 282 -17.01 14.06 -2.67
C ASP A 282 -17.72 12.94 -3.47
N PRO A 283 -17.64 12.97 -4.80
CA PRO A 283 -18.34 12.00 -5.64
C PRO A 283 -17.83 10.56 -5.48
N ARG A 284 -16.66 10.36 -4.86
CA ARG A 284 -16.07 9.04 -4.58
C ARG A 284 -16.64 8.36 -3.34
N LEU A 285 -17.32 9.11 -2.47
CA LEU A 285 -17.80 8.64 -1.16
C LEU A 285 -18.57 7.30 -1.23
N PRO A 286 -19.57 7.10 -2.11
CA PRO A 286 -20.33 5.86 -2.17
C PRO A 286 -19.57 4.68 -2.78
N PHE A 287 -18.43 4.93 -3.42
CA PHE A 287 -17.54 3.92 -3.97
C PHE A 287 -16.45 3.49 -2.96
N TYR A 288 -16.03 4.41 -2.10
CA TYR A 288 -15.00 4.15 -1.10
C TYR A 288 -15.54 3.38 0.09
N PHE A 289 -16.71 3.76 0.60
CA PHE A 289 -17.25 3.24 1.84
C PHE A 289 -18.62 2.64 1.64
N TYR A 290 -18.76 1.39 2.05
CA TYR A 290 -20.06 0.72 2.10
C TYR A 290 -20.65 0.84 3.51
N ARG A 291 -21.88 1.31 3.60
CA ARG A 291 -22.64 1.45 4.84
C ARG A 291 -23.48 0.20 5.07
N GLN A 292 -23.12 -0.58 6.10
CA GLN A 292 -23.75 -1.88 6.38
C GLN A 292 -25.18 -1.77 6.92
N THR A 293 -25.64 -0.58 7.33
CA THR A 293 -26.98 -0.39 7.89
C THR A 293 -27.82 0.60 7.06
N THR A 294 -29.09 0.27 6.88
CA THR A 294 -30.08 1.19 6.32
C THR A 294 -30.79 2.02 7.40
N ARG A 295 -30.58 1.70 8.68
CA ARG A 295 -31.19 2.41 9.82
C ARG A 295 -30.68 3.84 9.87
N ILE A 296 -31.60 4.77 10.06
CA ILE A 296 -31.33 6.15 10.42
C ILE A 296 -31.50 6.23 11.94
N LEU A 297 -30.42 6.57 12.64
CA LEU A 297 -30.45 6.77 14.09
C LEU A 297 -30.93 8.19 14.38
N ASP A 298 -31.85 8.31 15.35
CA ASP A 298 -32.33 9.61 15.80
C ASP A 298 -31.44 10.11 16.95
N GLN A 299 -30.77 11.23 16.71
CA GLN A 299 -29.92 11.87 17.72
C GLN A 299 -30.68 12.33 18.97
N ASN A 300 -32.00 12.55 18.87
CA ASN A 300 -32.85 12.94 19.98
C ASN A 300 -33.40 11.73 20.76
N ASN A 301 -33.21 10.52 20.27
CA ASN A 301 -33.63 9.30 20.94
C ASN A 301 -32.55 8.88 21.96
N PRO A 302 -32.87 8.92 23.28
CA PRO A 302 -31.92 8.52 24.31
C PRO A 302 -31.38 7.09 24.13
N THR A 303 -32.21 6.18 23.58
CA THR A 303 -31.81 4.80 23.29
C THR A 303 -30.76 4.73 22.20
N ASP A 304 -30.87 5.56 21.17
CA ASP A 304 -29.89 5.62 20.09
C ASP A 304 -28.58 6.29 20.55
N ARG A 305 -28.65 7.28 21.44
CA ARG A 305 -27.46 7.94 22.04
C ARG A 305 -26.80 7.13 23.16
N GLY A 306 -27.61 6.45 23.99
CA GLY A 306 -27.11 5.77 25.18
C GLY A 306 -26.66 4.34 24.96
N SER A 307 -26.99 3.73 23.83
CA SER A 307 -26.53 2.38 23.52
C SER A 307 -25.09 2.40 23.01
N THR A 308 -24.17 1.82 23.73
CA THR A 308 -22.94 1.34 23.14
C THR A 308 -23.33 0.33 22.04
N PRO A 309 -22.83 0.49 20.84
CA PRO A 309 -21.59 1.15 20.38
C PRO A 309 -21.74 2.55 19.80
N PHE A 310 -22.89 3.18 19.88
CA PHE A 310 -23.24 4.33 19.03
C PHE A 310 -22.53 5.62 19.40
N GLY A 311 -22.29 5.88 20.68
CA GLY A 311 -21.76 7.17 21.13
C GLY A 311 -20.38 7.56 20.59
N GLY A 312 -19.51 6.59 20.31
CA GLY A 312 -18.16 6.83 19.77
C GLY A 312 -17.99 6.49 18.30
N SER A 313 -18.74 5.51 17.81
CA SER A 313 -18.53 4.96 16.45
C SER A 313 -19.42 5.57 15.38
N TYR A 314 -20.55 6.18 15.75
CA TYR A 314 -21.52 6.70 14.77
C TYR A 314 -21.32 8.18 14.53
N LEU A 315 -20.74 8.52 13.37
CA LEU A 315 -20.40 9.89 12.99
C LEU A 315 -21.60 10.86 13.04
N PRO A 316 -22.80 10.53 12.54
CA PRO A 316 -23.92 11.46 12.55
C PRO A 316 -24.51 11.78 13.94
N LEU A 317 -24.14 11.06 15.00
CA LEU A 317 -24.54 11.40 16.38
C LEU A 317 -23.56 12.35 17.07
N ARG A 318 -22.46 12.70 16.43
CA ARG A 318 -21.49 13.64 17.01
C ARG A 318 -21.96 15.07 16.78
N ASP A 319 -22.23 15.80 17.86
CA ASP A 319 -22.69 17.20 17.79
C ASP A 319 -21.71 18.06 16.98
N SER A 320 -20.40 17.88 17.18
CA SER A 320 -19.37 18.59 16.41
C SER A 320 -19.42 18.34 14.90
N PHE A 321 -19.78 17.14 14.47
CA PHE A 321 -19.95 16.83 13.04
C PHE A 321 -21.22 17.48 12.50
N LEU A 322 -22.33 17.41 13.24
CA LEU A 322 -23.60 18.01 12.85
C LEU A 322 -23.50 19.55 12.74
N ASP A 323 -22.75 20.16 13.63
CA ASP A 323 -22.49 21.61 13.60
C ASP A 323 -21.68 21.99 12.35
N GLU A 324 -20.63 21.26 12.03
CA GLU A 324 -19.88 21.48 10.79
C GLU A 324 -20.72 21.19 9.55
N TYR A 325 -21.61 20.18 9.58
CA TYR A 325 -22.54 19.89 8.50
C TYR A 325 -23.51 21.06 8.26
N LYS A 326 -24.18 21.53 9.32
CA LYS A 326 -25.10 22.67 9.25
C LYS A 326 -24.39 23.92 8.71
N LYS A 327 -23.19 24.20 9.22
CA LYS A 327 -22.37 25.31 8.76
C LYS A 327 -21.99 25.20 7.27
N ALA A 328 -21.58 24.02 6.83
CA ALA A 328 -21.17 23.78 5.44
C ALA A 328 -22.31 23.97 4.45
N PHE A 329 -23.55 23.67 4.85
CA PHE A 329 -24.74 23.72 3.98
C PHE A 329 -25.74 24.84 4.33
N GLY A 330 -25.36 25.76 5.24
CA GLY A 330 -26.21 26.91 5.60
C GLY A 330 -27.50 26.54 6.30
N ILE A 331 -27.53 25.42 7.02
CA ILE A 331 -28.73 24.92 7.72
C ILE A 331 -28.82 25.61 9.09
N THR A 332 -29.87 26.41 9.30
CA THR A 332 -30.07 27.15 10.56
C THR A 332 -30.97 26.44 11.56
N GLY A 333 -31.64 25.36 11.17
CA GLY A 333 -32.55 24.59 12.01
C GLY A 333 -32.21 23.11 12.12
N ALA A 334 -33.23 22.27 12.16
CA ALA A 334 -33.06 20.81 12.09
C ALA A 334 -32.51 20.39 10.72
N ILE A 335 -31.67 19.35 10.71
CA ILE A 335 -31.16 18.78 9.45
C ILE A 335 -32.33 18.15 8.68
N PRO A 336 -32.53 18.47 7.39
CA PRO A 336 -33.58 17.87 6.57
C PRO A 336 -33.53 16.34 6.55
N ALA A 337 -34.66 15.66 6.43
CA ALA A 337 -34.72 14.20 6.42
C ALA A 337 -33.90 13.57 5.25
N ALA A 338 -33.86 14.24 4.10
CA ALA A 338 -33.02 13.81 2.98
C ALA A 338 -31.53 13.84 3.32
N ASP A 339 -31.08 14.89 4.01
CA ASP A 339 -29.70 15.04 4.46
C ASP A 339 -29.35 14.03 5.56
N LEU A 340 -30.27 13.76 6.49
CA LEU A 340 -30.10 12.69 7.46
C LEU A 340 -29.93 11.33 6.77
N GLY A 341 -30.68 11.09 5.69
CA GLY A 341 -30.51 9.92 4.84
C GLY A 341 -29.14 9.85 4.16
N TYR A 342 -28.61 11.00 3.73
CA TYR A 342 -27.29 11.09 3.11
C TYR A 342 -26.16 10.78 4.08
N ILE A 343 -26.20 11.34 5.30
CA ILE A 343 -25.15 11.15 6.31
C ILE A 343 -25.31 9.88 7.16
N ALA A 344 -26.47 9.20 7.10
CA ALA A 344 -26.72 8.01 7.93
C ALA A 344 -25.83 6.82 7.54
N GLY A 345 -25.52 5.99 8.53
CA GLY A 345 -24.82 4.72 8.35
C GLY A 345 -23.30 4.80 8.32
N PHE A 346 -22.70 5.96 8.53
CA PHE A 346 -21.24 6.09 8.64
C PHE A 346 -20.76 5.83 10.06
N PHE A 347 -20.31 4.60 10.30
CA PHE A 347 -19.68 4.17 11.53
C PHE A 347 -18.20 4.00 11.32
N GLY A 348 -17.39 4.65 12.12
CA GLY A 348 -15.95 4.62 12.08
C GLY A 348 -15.35 4.95 13.43
N ARG A 349 -14.10 5.43 13.46
CA ARG A 349 -13.45 5.88 14.69
C ARG A 349 -12.56 7.08 14.47
N ASP A 350 -12.32 7.81 15.54
CA ASP A 350 -11.25 8.78 15.60
C ASP A 350 -9.91 8.07 15.67
N ARG A 351 -8.91 8.68 15.10
CA ARG A 351 -7.54 8.25 15.26
C ARG A 351 -7.14 8.33 16.74
N ALA A 352 -6.39 7.31 17.19
CA ALA A 352 -5.95 7.20 18.58
C ALA A 352 -7.09 7.10 19.63
N ASP A 353 -8.30 6.76 19.21
CA ASP A 353 -9.39 6.45 20.13
C ASP A 353 -9.09 5.15 20.88
N VAL A 354 -8.98 5.27 22.21
CA VAL A 354 -8.65 4.16 23.12
C VAL A 354 -9.87 3.68 23.92
N SER A 355 -11.06 4.08 23.51
CA SER A 355 -12.30 3.75 24.26
C SER A 355 -12.72 2.27 24.19
N GLY A 356 -11.87 1.41 23.60
CA GLY A 356 -12.13 -0.01 23.45
C GLY A 356 -12.94 -0.37 22.20
N VAL A 357 -13.12 -1.66 21.94
CA VAL A 357 -13.86 -2.16 20.77
C VAL A 357 -15.36 -2.17 21.10
N ALA A 358 -16.12 -1.42 20.33
CA ALA A 358 -17.57 -1.48 20.40
C ALA A 358 -18.09 -2.73 19.67
N ALA A 359 -19.25 -3.25 20.08
CA ALA A 359 -19.92 -4.36 19.38
C ALA A 359 -20.63 -3.87 18.10
N ASP A 360 -19.91 -3.15 17.26
CA ASP A 360 -20.41 -2.45 16.06
C ASP A 360 -20.03 -3.12 14.74
N GLY A 361 -19.40 -4.28 14.76
CA GLY A 361 -18.95 -4.98 13.57
C GLY A 361 -19.96 -5.05 12.42
N PRO A 362 -21.24 -5.38 12.68
CA PRO A 362 -22.27 -5.40 11.64
C PRO A 362 -22.74 -4.00 11.17
N LEU A 363 -22.31 -2.94 11.83
CA LEU A 363 -22.77 -1.57 11.58
C LEU A 363 -21.71 -0.67 10.96
N ARG A 364 -20.42 -0.95 11.24
CA ARG A 364 -19.32 -0.09 10.81
C ARG A 364 -19.25 0.04 9.29
N ALA A 365 -18.83 1.19 8.80
CA ALA A 365 -18.54 1.37 7.40
C ALA A 365 -17.34 0.47 7.01
N THR A 366 -17.44 -0.16 5.85
CA THR A 366 -16.40 -1.05 5.31
C THR A 366 -15.93 -0.54 3.94
N PRO A 367 -14.78 -1.00 3.43
CA PRO A 367 -14.39 -0.66 2.06
C PRO A 367 -15.48 -1.01 1.04
N GLY A 368 -15.75 -0.09 0.11
CA GLY A 368 -16.76 -0.23 -0.93
C GLY A 368 -16.26 -0.91 -2.20
N THR A 369 -16.75 -0.47 -3.35
CA THR A 369 -16.33 -1.00 -4.65
C THR A 369 -14.87 -0.67 -4.97
N TYR A 370 -14.37 0.48 -4.54
CA TYR A 370 -12.98 0.88 -4.74
C TYR A 370 -12.21 0.94 -3.41
N PRO A 371 -11.02 0.35 -3.31
CA PRO A 371 -10.35 -0.51 -4.29
C PRO A 371 -10.78 -1.98 -4.18
N ALA A 372 -11.68 -2.34 -3.24
CA ALA A 372 -11.94 -3.70 -2.80
C ALA A 372 -12.73 -4.58 -3.78
N GLY A 373 -13.40 -3.99 -4.75
CA GLY A 373 -14.33 -4.75 -5.59
C GLY A 373 -15.57 -5.22 -4.82
N GLY A 374 -15.99 -4.44 -3.82
CA GLY A 374 -17.14 -4.73 -2.96
C GLY A 374 -18.44 -4.12 -3.47
N VAL A 375 -19.28 -3.66 -2.55
CA VAL A 375 -20.63 -3.16 -2.82
C VAL A 375 -20.67 -1.65 -2.92
N PHE A 376 -21.45 -1.12 -3.86
CA PHE A 376 -21.75 0.30 -3.95
C PHE A 376 -22.70 0.73 -2.82
N SER A 377 -22.45 1.87 -2.20
CA SER A 377 -23.16 2.34 -1.02
C SER A 377 -24.40 3.17 -1.35
N ASP A 378 -25.42 2.56 -1.91
CA ASP A 378 -26.73 3.20 -2.14
C ASP A 378 -27.75 2.97 -1.00
N ARG A 379 -27.35 2.22 0.03
CA ARG A 379 -28.17 1.80 1.17
C ARG A 379 -29.35 0.89 0.80
N SER A 380 -29.37 0.29 -0.37
CA SER A 380 -30.43 -0.63 -0.80
C SER A 380 -30.30 -2.03 -0.15
N VAL A 381 -29.11 -2.36 0.34
CA VAL A 381 -28.80 -3.68 0.92
C VAL A 381 -28.29 -3.50 2.34
N ALA A 382 -28.92 -4.20 3.30
CA ALA A 382 -28.46 -4.24 4.68
C ALA A 382 -27.37 -5.32 4.88
N ALA A 383 -26.53 -5.15 5.89
CA ALA A 383 -25.43 -6.08 6.22
C ALA A 383 -25.89 -7.52 6.43
N ALA A 384 -27.08 -7.73 7.00
CA ALA A 384 -27.62 -9.08 7.22
C ALA A 384 -27.77 -9.91 5.93
N SER A 385 -27.89 -9.25 4.77
CA SER A 385 -27.94 -9.90 3.46
C SER A 385 -26.55 -10.12 2.85
N LEU A 386 -25.50 -9.57 3.47
CA LEU A 386 -24.11 -9.73 3.04
C LEU A 386 -23.34 -10.72 3.90
N THR A 387 -23.92 -11.22 4.99
CA THR A 387 -23.29 -12.21 5.88
C THR A 387 -23.23 -13.57 5.20
N GLY A 388 -22.06 -13.90 4.73
CA GLY A 388 -21.74 -15.15 4.05
C GLY A 388 -21.26 -14.91 2.62
N GLN A 389 -20.06 -15.36 2.32
CA GLN A 389 -19.49 -15.24 0.97
C GLN A 389 -20.35 -15.87 -0.12
N ALA A 390 -21.17 -16.88 0.23
CA ALA A 390 -22.11 -17.51 -0.68
C ALA A 390 -23.26 -16.59 -1.11
N ALA A 391 -23.61 -15.57 -0.31
CA ALA A 391 -24.58 -14.56 -0.67
C ALA A 391 -23.97 -13.45 -1.56
N LEU A 392 -22.64 -13.39 -1.64
CA LEU A 392 -21.91 -12.44 -2.48
C LEU A 392 -21.53 -13.10 -3.80
N ASN A 393 -22.52 -13.30 -4.68
CA ASN A 393 -22.28 -13.75 -6.05
C ASN A 393 -21.56 -12.69 -6.91
N PHE A 394 -21.07 -11.63 -6.31
CA PHE A 394 -20.35 -10.53 -6.92
C PHE A 394 -19.25 -10.07 -5.98
N GLY A 395 -18.17 -9.58 -6.54
CA GLY A 395 -17.20 -8.82 -5.79
C GLY A 395 -15.86 -9.52 -5.54
N GLY A 396 -14.98 -8.72 -4.99
CA GLY A 396 -13.60 -9.09 -4.79
C GLY A 396 -12.71 -8.88 -6.01
N ASP A 397 -13.26 -8.47 -7.16
CA ASP A 397 -12.53 -8.12 -8.39
C ASP A 397 -11.90 -6.72 -8.34
N GLY A 398 -11.48 -6.34 -7.15
CA GLY A 398 -10.84 -5.06 -6.86
C GLY A 398 -9.45 -4.91 -7.47
N GLN A 399 -8.73 -3.88 -7.01
CA GLN A 399 -7.40 -3.56 -7.52
C GLN A 399 -6.51 -2.95 -6.43
N TRP A 400 -5.20 -3.19 -6.52
CA TRP A 400 -4.22 -2.35 -5.85
C TRP A 400 -3.66 -1.33 -6.83
N PRO A 401 -3.89 -0.03 -6.60
CA PRO A 401 -3.28 1.03 -7.38
C PRO A 401 -1.82 1.18 -6.96
N LEU A 402 -0.88 0.60 -7.72
CA LEU A 402 0.54 0.66 -7.39
C LEU A 402 1.11 2.06 -7.67
N ILE A 403 1.08 2.50 -8.94
CA ILE A 403 1.33 3.90 -9.32
C ILE A 403 0.41 4.24 -10.49
N HIS A 404 -0.37 5.28 -10.35
CA HIS A 404 -1.33 5.76 -11.34
C HIS A 404 -0.97 7.13 -11.89
N SER A 405 -1.62 7.54 -12.98
CA SER A 405 -1.35 8.80 -13.67
C SER A 405 -1.63 10.04 -12.81
N TRP A 406 -2.57 9.96 -11.87
CA TRP A 406 -2.77 11.07 -10.92
C TRP A 406 -1.62 11.20 -9.92
N ASN A 407 -0.96 10.09 -9.51
CA ASN A 407 0.21 10.16 -8.64
C ASN A 407 1.32 10.97 -9.29
N THR A 408 1.65 10.68 -10.56
CA THR A 408 2.72 11.39 -11.28
C THR A 408 2.39 12.87 -11.51
N LYS A 409 1.11 13.20 -11.72
CA LYS A 409 0.67 14.59 -11.78
C LYS A 409 0.87 15.28 -10.43
N TYR A 410 0.51 14.62 -9.32
CA TYR A 410 0.76 15.17 -7.98
C TYR A 410 2.26 15.29 -7.68
N TYR A 411 3.09 14.36 -8.12
CA TYR A 411 4.55 14.47 -8.01
C TYR A 411 5.09 15.69 -8.76
N GLN A 412 4.56 15.96 -9.95
CA GLN A 412 4.94 17.13 -10.73
C GLN A 412 4.47 18.42 -10.08
N ILE A 413 3.24 18.47 -9.56
CA ILE A 413 2.71 19.63 -8.82
C ILE A 413 3.58 19.92 -7.60
N GLU A 414 3.91 18.91 -6.79
CA GLU A 414 4.78 19.06 -5.63
C GLU A 414 6.14 19.61 -6.05
N ALA A 415 6.75 19.06 -7.07
CA ALA A 415 8.04 19.51 -7.57
C ALA A 415 8.01 20.98 -8.03
N ILE A 416 6.97 21.38 -8.76
CA ILE A 416 6.81 22.79 -9.24
C ILE A 416 6.63 23.73 -8.04
N LEU A 417 5.71 23.41 -7.14
CA LEU A 417 5.36 24.29 -6.01
C LEU A 417 6.48 24.38 -4.96
N ASP A 418 7.32 23.33 -4.84
CA ASP A 418 8.50 23.32 -3.96
C ASP A 418 9.76 23.91 -4.62
N GLY A 419 9.64 24.46 -5.85
CA GLY A 419 10.70 25.24 -6.50
C GLY A 419 11.90 24.42 -6.98
N THR A 420 11.70 23.18 -7.41
CA THR A 420 12.78 22.28 -7.87
C THR A 420 13.30 22.60 -9.27
N GLY A 421 12.70 23.55 -9.98
CA GLY A 421 12.98 23.85 -11.37
C GLY A 421 12.20 23.01 -12.39
N VAL A 422 11.37 22.07 -11.94
CA VAL A 422 10.40 21.37 -12.79
C VAL A 422 9.36 22.35 -13.30
N THR A 423 8.98 22.24 -14.58
CA THR A 423 8.04 23.16 -15.25
C THR A 423 6.69 22.49 -15.52
N GLY A 424 5.66 23.32 -15.76
CA GLY A 424 4.30 22.89 -16.07
C GLY A 424 3.27 23.83 -15.47
N ASP A 425 1.98 23.54 -15.73
CA ASP A 425 0.86 24.25 -15.10
C ASP A 425 0.32 23.39 -13.93
N PRO A 426 0.67 23.72 -12.68
CA PRO A 426 0.25 22.92 -11.53
C PRO A 426 -1.26 22.94 -11.31
N LYS A 427 -1.99 23.98 -11.73
CA LYS A 427 -3.45 24.04 -11.63
C LYS A 427 -4.12 23.11 -12.64
N ALA A 428 -3.66 23.10 -13.89
CA ALA A 428 -4.16 22.19 -14.91
C ALA A 428 -3.90 20.73 -14.53
N LEU A 429 -2.71 20.42 -14.01
CA LEU A 429 -2.37 19.09 -13.49
C LEU A 429 -3.25 18.70 -12.30
N PHE A 430 -3.58 19.63 -11.40
CA PHE A 430 -4.45 19.41 -10.25
C PHE A 430 -5.86 19.03 -10.67
N ILE A 431 -6.45 19.78 -11.62
CA ILE A 431 -7.76 19.48 -12.20
C ILE A 431 -7.75 18.10 -12.86
N ALA A 432 -6.74 17.82 -13.68
CA ALA A 432 -6.63 16.53 -14.37
C ALA A 432 -6.51 15.37 -13.41
N ALA A 433 -5.68 15.48 -12.36
CA ALA A 433 -5.48 14.44 -11.37
C ALA A 433 -6.78 14.08 -10.62
N MET A 434 -7.55 15.09 -10.19
CA MET A 434 -8.86 14.87 -9.55
C MET A 434 -9.82 14.14 -10.46
N ARG A 435 -9.97 14.60 -11.72
CA ARG A 435 -10.90 14.00 -12.68
C ARG A 435 -10.51 12.56 -13.06
N GLU A 436 -9.24 12.32 -13.29
CA GLU A 436 -8.73 10.97 -13.61
C GLU A 436 -9.00 9.98 -12.48
N GLN A 437 -8.72 10.40 -11.25
CA GLN A 437 -8.92 9.54 -10.09
C GLN A 437 -10.41 9.25 -9.86
N ILE A 438 -11.29 10.25 -9.97
CA ILE A 438 -12.74 10.05 -9.88
C ILE A 438 -13.20 9.07 -10.98
N ALA A 439 -12.74 9.24 -12.22
CA ALA A 439 -13.13 8.37 -13.33
C ALA A 439 -12.70 6.91 -13.10
N VAL A 440 -11.50 6.66 -12.58
CA VAL A 440 -11.04 5.29 -12.27
C VAL A 440 -11.84 4.67 -11.13
N VAL A 441 -12.16 5.44 -10.10
CA VAL A 441 -12.99 4.98 -8.96
C VAL A 441 -14.40 4.60 -9.44
N VAL A 442 -15.01 5.44 -10.27
CA VAL A 442 -16.33 5.18 -10.85
C VAL A 442 -16.32 3.95 -11.76
N ALA A 443 -15.30 3.83 -12.62
CA ALA A 443 -15.15 2.67 -13.51
C ALA A 443 -15.02 1.35 -12.73
N GLN A 444 -14.26 1.35 -11.64
CA GLN A 444 -14.18 0.18 -10.76
C GLN A 444 -15.54 -0.14 -10.13
N GLY A 445 -16.28 0.87 -9.70
CA GLY A 445 -17.62 0.69 -9.14
C GLY A 445 -18.59 0.07 -10.13
N LEU A 446 -18.65 0.61 -11.33
CA LEU A 446 -19.51 0.09 -12.41
C LEU A 446 -19.14 -1.33 -12.85
N LYS A 447 -17.86 -1.69 -12.75
CA LYS A 447 -17.39 -3.05 -12.99
C LYS A 447 -17.82 -4.02 -11.88
N SER A 448 -17.57 -3.65 -10.61
CA SER A 448 -17.76 -4.56 -9.47
C SER A 448 -19.21 -4.70 -9.04
N ASP A 449 -20.01 -3.65 -9.18
CA ASP A 449 -21.44 -3.64 -8.80
C ASP A 449 -22.32 -2.93 -9.85
N PRO A 450 -22.43 -3.49 -11.06
CA PRO A 450 -23.12 -2.84 -12.16
C PRO A 450 -24.63 -2.62 -11.93
N SER A 451 -25.21 -3.36 -10.99
CA SER A 451 -26.64 -3.25 -10.68
C SER A 451 -26.98 -2.03 -9.82
N ARG A 452 -26.04 -1.56 -9.00
CA ARG A 452 -26.24 -0.47 -8.03
C ARG A 452 -25.38 0.74 -8.29
N ALA A 453 -24.14 0.57 -8.73
CA ALA A 453 -23.24 1.68 -8.97
C ALA A 453 -23.76 2.61 -10.06
N LYS A 454 -23.71 3.91 -9.79
CA LYS A 454 -24.19 4.96 -10.70
C LYS A 454 -23.06 5.93 -10.99
N THR A 455 -22.93 6.31 -12.23
CA THR A 455 -22.02 7.40 -12.61
C THR A 455 -22.53 8.70 -11.96
N PRO A 456 -21.68 9.42 -11.19
CA PRO A 456 -22.03 10.74 -10.68
C PRO A 456 -22.39 11.68 -11.83
N VAL A 457 -23.31 12.59 -11.58
CA VAL A 457 -23.71 13.60 -12.58
C VAL A 457 -22.52 14.51 -12.88
N ALA A 458 -22.29 14.82 -14.14
CA ALA A 458 -21.15 15.66 -14.56
C ALA A 458 -21.08 16.99 -13.79
N ALA A 459 -22.23 17.62 -13.53
CA ALA A 459 -22.32 18.85 -12.76
C ALA A 459 -21.84 18.69 -11.30
N GLU A 460 -22.02 17.52 -10.68
CA GLU A 460 -21.52 17.25 -9.32
C GLU A 460 -19.99 17.14 -9.32
N ILE A 461 -19.42 16.46 -10.32
CA ILE A 461 -17.96 16.37 -10.49
C ILE A 461 -17.39 17.78 -10.77
N ASP A 462 -18.03 18.55 -11.62
CA ASP A 462 -17.60 19.92 -11.96
C ASP A 462 -17.63 20.84 -10.73
N ALA A 463 -18.71 20.77 -9.95
CA ALA A 463 -18.84 21.53 -8.71
C ALA A 463 -17.76 21.15 -7.68
N TYR A 464 -17.48 19.85 -7.53
CA TYR A 464 -16.42 19.35 -6.65
C TYR A 464 -15.05 19.87 -7.09
N VAL A 465 -14.70 19.69 -8.37
CA VAL A 465 -13.41 20.14 -8.92
C VAL A 465 -13.28 21.66 -8.79
N LYS A 466 -14.37 22.41 -9.08
CA LYS A 466 -14.38 23.87 -8.94
C LYS A 466 -14.11 24.31 -7.50
N ALA A 467 -14.76 23.70 -6.51
CA ALA A 467 -14.56 24.03 -5.10
C ALA A 467 -13.09 23.92 -4.69
N TRP A 468 -12.41 22.85 -5.13
CA TRP A 468 -10.99 22.65 -4.84
C TRP A 468 -10.08 23.59 -5.63
N THR A 469 -10.43 23.95 -6.86
CA THR A 469 -9.67 24.94 -7.63
C THR A 469 -9.85 26.35 -7.09
N ASP A 470 -11.02 26.70 -6.56
CA ASP A 470 -11.25 27.98 -5.88
C ASP A 470 -10.37 28.10 -4.62
N LEU A 471 -10.25 27.03 -3.82
CA LEU A 471 -9.32 26.98 -2.68
C LEU A 471 -7.85 27.11 -3.11
N TYR A 472 -7.48 26.46 -4.21
CA TYR A 472 -6.14 26.58 -4.78
C TYR A 472 -5.83 28.00 -5.24
N ASP A 473 -6.77 28.64 -5.90
CA ASP A 473 -6.61 30.03 -6.39
C ASP A 473 -6.57 31.05 -5.25
N ALA A 474 -7.33 30.82 -4.19
CA ALA A 474 -7.31 31.65 -2.99
C ALA A 474 -6.01 31.53 -2.16
N ALA A 475 -5.22 30.46 -2.38
CA ALA A 475 -3.98 30.25 -1.67
C ALA A 475 -2.88 31.21 -2.16
N ALA A 476 -2.39 32.08 -1.27
CA ALA A 476 -1.48 33.17 -1.62
C ALA A 476 -0.05 32.75 -1.98
N THR A 477 0.41 31.59 -1.47
CA THR A 477 1.79 31.12 -1.66
C THR A 477 1.83 29.71 -2.25
N ASN A 478 2.97 29.33 -2.84
CA ASN A 478 3.17 27.97 -3.32
C ASN A 478 3.01 26.92 -2.21
N GLN A 479 3.46 27.19 -1.00
CA GLN A 479 3.29 26.32 0.16
C GLN A 479 1.81 26.19 0.55
N ALA A 480 1.05 27.28 0.54
CA ALA A 480 -0.39 27.24 0.78
C ALA A 480 -1.13 26.44 -0.33
N LYS A 481 -0.73 26.63 -1.59
CA LYS A 481 -1.25 25.82 -2.71
C LYS A 481 -0.91 24.35 -2.55
N LEU A 482 0.34 24.03 -2.19
CA LEU A 482 0.77 22.65 -1.95
C LEU A 482 -0.03 22.01 -0.80
N ASN A 483 -0.35 22.77 0.24
CA ASN A 483 -1.18 22.29 1.34
C ASN A 483 -2.61 21.93 0.90
N VAL A 484 -3.23 22.74 0.02
CA VAL A 484 -4.53 22.41 -0.59
C VAL A 484 -4.44 21.16 -1.44
N VAL A 485 -3.43 21.06 -2.29
CA VAL A 485 -3.17 19.86 -3.12
C VAL A 485 -2.93 18.63 -2.26
N ALA A 486 -2.15 18.75 -1.18
CA ALA A 486 -1.86 17.66 -0.26
C ALA A 486 -3.13 17.08 0.40
N LYS A 487 -4.13 17.93 0.71
CA LYS A 487 -5.42 17.46 1.21
C LYS A 487 -6.18 16.64 0.15
N GLN A 488 -6.11 17.03 -1.13
CA GLN A 488 -6.66 16.20 -2.21
C GLN A 488 -5.89 14.89 -2.40
N ILE A 489 -4.56 14.90 -2.28
CA ILE A 489 -3.77 13.65 -2.28
C ILE A 489 -4.23 12.74 -1.15
N TRP A 490 -4.51 13.29 0.02
CA TRP A 490 -5.02 12.52 1.16
C TRP A 490 -6.35 11.82 0.82
N PHE A 491 -7.32 12.49 0.20
CA PHE A 491 -8.56 11.85 -0.29
C PHE A 491 -8.30 10.79 -1.37
N CYS A 492 -7.36 11.07 -2.28
CA CYS A 492 -7.02 10.14 -3.37
C CYS A 492 -6.28 8.90 -2.88
N SER A 493 -5.75 8.92 -1.66
CA SER A 493 -4.86 7.88 -1.14
C SER A 493 -5.59 6.70 -0.47
N TRP A 494 -6.91 6.61 -0.59
CA TRP A 494 -7.64 5.41 -0.19
C TRP A 494 -7.16 4.22 -1.01
N GLY A 495 -6.42 3.30 -0.35
CA GLY A 495 -5.71 2.20 -0.99
C GLY A 495 -4.25 2.48 -1.39
N GLN A 496 -3.71 3.68 -1.12
CA GLN A 496 -2.32 4.10 -1.45
C GLN A 496 -1.65 4.85 -0.29
N GLY A 497 -1.59 4.24 0.89
CA GLY A 497 -1.11 4.87 2.12
C GLY A 497 0.32 5.39 2.07
N MET A 498 1.22 4.70 1.35
CA MET A 498 2.64 5.09 1.30
C MET A 498 2.87 6.46 0.67
N ASP A 499 2.16 6.79 -0.39
CA ASP A 499 2.39 8.06 -1.09
C ASP A 499 2.00 9.26 -0.24
N ILE A 500 0.87 9.16 0.48
CA ILE A 500 0.44 10.25 1.38
C ILE A 500 1.31 10.32 2.64
N TRP A 501 1.70 9.20 3.25
CA TRP A 501 2.58 9.21 4.40
C TRP A 501 3.97 9.77 4.05
N ASN A 502 4.51 9.40 2.88
CA ASN A 502 5.75 9.98 2.36
C ASN A 502 5.60 11.49 2.09
N LEU A 503 4.48 11.92 1.50
CA LEU A 503 4.20 13.35 1.30
C LEU A 503 4.21 14.12 2.62
N GLN A 504 3.52 13.60 3.64
CA GLN A 504 3.48 14.21 4.98
C GLN A 504 4.89 14.36 5.56
N ARG A 505 5.73 13.32 5.43
CA ARG A 505 7.11 13.35 5.92
C ARG A 505 8.01 14.29 5.11
N ARG A 506 7.83 14.37 3.77
CA ARG A 506 8.63 15.24 2.88
C ARG A 506 8.28 16.71 3.00
N THR A 507 7.01 17.04 3.25
CA THR A 507 6.46 18.39 3.10
C THR A 507 5.86 18.95 4.37
N GLY A 508 5.41 18.12 5.31
CA GLY A 508 4.61 18.51 6.46
C GLY A 508 3.13 18.73 6.15
N TYR A 509 2.70 18.50 4.90
CA TYR A 509 1.33 18.73 4.44
C TYR A 509 0.55 17.42 4.26
N PRO A 510 -0.81 17.47 4.38
CA PRO A 510 -1.63 18.61 4.82
C PRO A 510 -1.50 18.90 6.31
N ILE A 511 -1.54 20.18 6.71
CA ILE A 511 -1.52 20.57 8.12
C ILE A 511 -2.89 20.42 8.79
N GLN A 512 -2.90 20.30 10.12
CA GLN A 512 -4.13 20.05 10.90
C GLN A 512 -5.22 21.12 10.64
N SER A 513 -4.86 22.39 10.51
CA SER A 513 -5.82 23.46 10.25
C SER A 513 -6.57 23.38 8.91
N GLN A 514 -6.15 22.50 8.00
CA GLN A 514 -6.88 22.22 6.77
C GLN A 514 -8.10 21.30 6.99
N PHE A 515 -8.20 20.65 8.15
CA PHE A 515 -9.28 19.72 8.47
C PHE A 515 -10.36 20.37 9.30
N LYS A 516 -11.59 19.92 9.09
CA LYS A 516 -12.73 20.32 9.91
C LYS A 516 -12.59 19.77 11.32
N GLN A 517 -13.05 20.55 12.31
CA GLN A 517 -12.79 20.28 13.72
C GLN A 517 -13.91 19.45 14.36
N PHE A 518 -14.24 18.29 13.78
CA PHE A 518 -15.21 17.36 14.33
C PHE A 518 -14.59 16.02 14.76
N SER A 519 -13.33 15.82 14.47
CA SER A 519 -12.55 14.62 14.79
C SER A 519 -11.16 15.05 15.23
N VAL A 520 -10.40 14.11 15.78
CA VAL A 520 -9.03 14.38 16.25
C VAL A 520 -8.08 14.75 15.11
N GLY A 521 -8.40 14.35 13.88
CA GLY A 521 -7.60 14.67 12.70
C GLY A 521 -6.41 13.72 12.49
N ILE A 522 -5.70 13.95 11.37
CA ILE A 522 -4.64 13.04 10.93
C ILE A 522 -3.34 13.13 11.74
N GLN A 523 -3.15 14.26 12.44
CA GLN A 523 -1.91 14.52 13.19
C GLN A 523 -2.06 14.24 14.69
N ALA A 524 -3.18 13.65 15.12
CA ALA A 524 -3.37 13.25 16.49
C ALA A 524 -2.31 12.24 16.94
N PRO A 525 -1.95 12.23 18.22
CA PRO A 525 -1.09 11.21 18.80
C PRO A 525 -1.59 9.81 18.48
N ILE A 526 -0.70 8.89 18.18
CA ILE A 526 -1.04 7.54 17.72
C ILE A 526 -1.04 6.48 18.81
N SER A 527 -0.77 6.83 20.06
CA SER A 527 -0.89 5.91 21.19
C SER A 527 -0.92 6.60 22.53
N LYS A 528 -1.33 5.88 23.60
CA LYS A 528 -1.26 6.35 24.97
C LYS A 528 -0.05 5.76 25.72
N PRO A 529 0.61 6.54 26.59
CA PRO A 529 0.52 7.99 26.70
C PRO A 529 0.83 8.65 25.37
N PRO A 530 0.51 9.95 25.19
CA PRO A 530 0.64 10.60 23.89
C PRO A 530 1.99 10.27 23.27
N ARG A 531 1.95 9.62 22.13
CA ARG A 531 3.13 9.38 21.31
C ARG A 531 3.10 10.29 20.12
N GLN A 532 4.27 10.66 19.70
CA GLN A 532 4.38 11.49 18.53
C GLN A 532 4.06 10.67 17.27
N TYR A 533 4.00 11.33 16.16
CA TYR A 533 3.74 10.72 14.88
C TYR A 533 4.90 9.82 14.45
N ALA A 534 4.60 8.67 13.86
CA ALA A 534 5.62 7.77 13.37
C ALA A 534 6.38 8.37 12.18
N LEU A 535 7.69 8.54 12.32
CA LEU A 535 8.59 8.94 11.24
C LEU A 535 9.13 7.73 10.49
N ARG A 536 9.11 6.57 11.14
CA ARG A 536 9.53 5.26 10.62
C ARG A 536 8.96 4.15 11.48
N LEU A 537 9.13 2.90 11.09
CA LEU A 537 8.83 1.77 11.95
C LEU A 537 9.99 1.43 12.89
N PRO A 538 9.69 0.94 14.10
CA PRO A 538 10.71 0.38 14.98
C PRO A 538 11.28 -0.92 14.38
N TYR A 539 12.57 -1.16 14.60
CA TYR A 539 13.18 -2.42 14.21
C TYR A 539 12.70 -3.56 15.12
N PRO A 540 12.44 -4.77 14.58
CA PRO A 540 11.95 -5.87 15.38
C PRO A 540 13.03 -6.40 16.34
N GLN A 541 12.62 -6.67 17.57
CA GLN A 541 13.50 -7.18 18.62
C GLN A 541 14.15 -8.53 18.24
N SER A 542 13.44 -9.35 17.47
CA SER A 542 13.94 -10.64 16.98
C SER A 542 15.18 -10.49 16.09
N GLU A 543 15.27 -9.42 15.30
CA GLU A 543 16.44 -9.15 14.48
C GLU A 543 17.67 -8.92 15.34
N GLY A 544 17.55 -8.22 16.48
CA GLY A 544 18.66 -8.04 17.43
C GLY A 544 19.13 -9.31 18.10
N ALA A 545 18.25 -10.29 18.24
CA ALA A 545 18.62 -11.60 18.79
C ALA A 545 19.33 -12.50 17.75
N LEU A 546 19.01 -12.33 16.47
CA LEU A 546 19.51 -13.18 15.39
C LEU A 546 20.72 -12.58 14.64
N ASN A 547 20.80 -11.26 14.57
CA ASN A 547 21.83 -10.53 13.84
C ASN A 547 22.58 -9.58 14.79
N PRO A 548 23.84 -9.86 15.15
CA PRO A 548 24.63 -8.99 16.04
C PRO A 548 24.77 -7.55 15.52
N ASN A 549 24.70 -7.35 14.20
CA ASN A 549 24.78 -6.03 13.58
C ASN A 549 23.53 -5.17 13.80
N ALA A 550 22.41 -5.76 14.24
CA ALA A 550 21.15 -5.08 14.46
C ALA A 550 21.04 -4.42 15.84
N SER A 551 21.81 -4.84 16.85
CA SER A 551 21.59 -4.47 18.26
C SER A 551 21.52 -2.96 18.48
N LYS A 552 22.42 -2.18 17.88
CA LYS A 552 22.42 -0.72 17.98
C LYS A 552 21.18 -0.06 17.38
N PHE A 553 20.59 -0.63 16.33
CA PHE A 553 19.39 -0.08 15.68
C PHE A 553 18.14 -0.29 16.53
N ILE A 554 18.10 -1.35 17.33
CA ILE A 554 16.98 -1.67 18.20
C ILE A 554 16.98 -0.78 19.45
N THR A 555 18.16 -0.47 19.99
CA THR A 555 18.31 0.32 21.20
C THR A 555 18.31 1.82 20.94
N ASP A 556 18.91 2.25 19.85
CA ASP A 556 19.28 3.65 19.65
C ASP A 556 18.27 4.38 18.74
N VAL A 557 17.58 3.65 17.86
CA VAL A 557 16.62 4.25 16.91
C VAL A 557 15.22 4.34 17.52
N ILE A 558 14.70 5.55 17.60
CA ILE A 558 13.37 5.85 18.13
C ILE A 558 12.46 6.30 16.98
N PHE A 559 11.39 5.56 16.74
CA PHE A 559 10.54 5.65 15.56
C PHE A 559 9.84 7.02 15.37
N ASP A 560 9.64 7.78 16.44
CA ASP A 560 8.98 9.10 16.44
C ASP A 560 9.96 10.28 16.58
N ARG A 561 11.27 10.03 16.63
CA ARG A 561 12.32 11.03 16.75
C ARG A 561 13.39 10.96 15.67
N ASP A 562 13.71 9.75 15.20
CA ASP A 562 14.82 9.51 14.28
C ASP A 562 14.27 9.29 12.85
N PRO A 563 14.19 10.36 12.04
CA PRO A 563 13.68 10.26 10.69
C PRO A 563 14.64 9.49 9.78
N ILE A 564 14.11 8.98 8.67
CA ILE A 564 14.93 8.45 7.59
C ILE A 564 15.68 9.57 6.86
N PHE A 565 16.72 9.25 6.08
CA PHE A 565 17.71 10.25 5.59
C PHE A 565 17.11 11.42 4.79
N TRP A 566 16.03 11.22 4.06
CA TRP A 566 15.43 12.25 3.21
C TRP A 566 14.36 13.10 3.93
N ASP A 567 13.92 12.68 5.09
CA ASP A 567 12.92 13.40 5.85
C ASP A 567 13.57 14.58 6.61
N LYS A 568 13.50 15.76 6.03
CA LYS A 568 14.15 16.98 6.54
C LYS A 568 13.17 18.00 7.15
N VAL A 569 11.89 17.67 7.23
CA VAL A 569 10.86 18.58 7.77
C VAL A 569 10.89 18.54 9.30
N LYS A 570 11.24 19.66 9.94
CA LYS A 570 11.40 19.76 11.40
C LYS A 570 10.10 20.03 12.16
N THR A 571 9.14 20.71 11.53
CA THR A 571 7.89 21.21 12.16
C THR A 571 6.67 20.48 11.60
N LYS A 572 6.65 19.15 11.71
CA LYS A 572 5.58 18.36 11.10
C LYS A 572 4.27 18.40 11.87
N TRP A 573 4.31 18.76 13.14
CA TRP A 573 3.30 18.30 14.10
C TRP A 573 3.00 19.39 15.14
N GLU A 574 2.82 20.62 14.69
CA GLU A 574 2.18 21.63 15.52
C GLU A 574 0.70 21.29 15.65
N PHE A 575 0.34 20.76 16.80
CA PHE A 575 -1.03 20.45 17.19
C PHE A 575 -1.82 21.72 17.53
#